data_ef01847fab16173e7ded437a60381001
#
_entry.id   ef01847fab16173e7ded437a60381001
#
_cell.length_a   1.000
_cell.length_b   1.000
_cell.length_c   1.000
_cell.angle_alpha   90.00
_cell.angle_beta   90.00
_cell.angle_gamma   90.00
#
_symmetry.space_group_name_H-M   'P 1'
#
loop_
_entity.id
_entity.type
_entity.pdbx_description
1 polymer ?
#
loop_
_entity_poly.entity_id
_entity_poly.type
_entity_poly.pdbx_seq_one_letter_code
_entity_poly.pdbx_strand_id
1 'polypeptide(L)'
;MLLCATINKLEKSNRMNIASLDWDDENVEHINRHRVTPTEVEDICFEPHIAYSGTNDRYILYGQTDNGRYLKVVLKRLHGTRFRPITSFDMSESEKRNYRKRFR
;
A
#
# COMPACT_ATOMS: atom_id res chain seq x y z
N MET A 1 -11.42 -17.88 17.72
CA MET A 1 -11.15 -17.48 17.83
C MET A 1 -10.55 -17.17 17.76
N LEU A 2 -10.65 -17.32 17.37
CA LEU A 2 -10.17 -16.81 17.21
C LEU A 2 -9.57 -16.57 16.99
N LEU A 3 -9.69 -16.72 16.60
CA LEU A 3 -9.16 -16.24 16.30
C LEU A 3 -8.67 -16.02 15.89
N CYS A 4 -8.92 -16.23 15.54
CA CYS A 4 -8.51 -15.75 15.14
C CYS A 4 -8.23 -15.40 14.71
N ALA A 5 -8.53 -15.55 14.51
CA ALA A 5 -8.34 -14.92 14.19
C ALA A 5 -7.91 -14.56 13.81
N THR A 6 -8.15 -14.72 13.67
CA THR A 6 -7.76 -14.16 13.36
C THR A 6 -7.21 -13.99 12.77
N ILE A 7 -7.48 -14.08 12.36
CA ILE A 7 -7.10 -13.79 11.84
C ILE A 7 -6.87 -13.62 11.16
N ASN A 8 -7.15 -13.64 10.86
CA ASN A 8 -7.01 -13.29 10.34
C ASN A 8 -7.03 -12.94 9.94
N LYS A 9 -7.59 -12.91 9.73
CA LYS A 9 -7.63 -12.47 9.60
C LYS A 9 -7.17 -11.94 9.16
N LEU A 10 -6.99 -11.93 8.85
CA LEU A 10 -6.38 -11.40 8.83
C LEU A 10 -5.84 -11.01 7.94
N GLU A 11 -5.55 -11.46 7.44
CA GLU A 11 -4.95 -11.05 6.32
C GLU A 11 -5.67 -10.06 5.55
N LYS A 12 -6.79 -10.27 5.08
CA LYS A 12 -7.59 -9.15 4.63
C LYS A 12 -7.76 -8.16 5.72
N SER A 13 -7.50 -8.57 6.91
CA SER A 13 -7.53 -7.66 8.03
C SER A 13 -6.42 -6.63 7.94
N ASN A 14 -5.44 -6.83 7.08
CA ASN A 14 -4.38 -5.84 6.88
C ASN A 14 -4.77 -4.76 5.90
N ARG A 15 -5.87 -4.91 5.21
CA ARG A 15 -6.31 -3.91 4.26
C ARG A 15 -6.79 -2.67 4.97
N MET A 16 -6.31 -1.51 4.53
CA MET A 16 -6.70 -0.23 5.11
C MET A 16 -7.87 0.37 4.34
N ASN A 17 -8.67 1.14 5.05
CA ASN A 17 -9.74 1.89 4.44
C ASN A 17 -9.22 3.26 4.03
N ILE A 18 -8.98 3.43 2.74
CA ILE A 18 -8.43 4.66 2.17
C ILE A 18 -9.48 5.25 1.25
N ALA A 19 -10.06 6.40 1.62
CA ALA A 19 -11.09 7.02 0.82
C ALA A 19 -10.51 7.98 -0.20
N SER A 20 -9.41 8.64 0.12
CA SER A 20 -8.85 9.62 -0.80
C SER A 20 -7.36 9.78 -0.58
N LEU A 21 -6.67 10.19 -1.65
CA LEU A 21 -5.25 10.46 -1.64
C LEU A 21 -5.02 11.91 -2.06
N ASP A 22 -4.10 12.57 -1.38
CA ASP A 22 -3.73 13.95 -1.70
C ASP A 22 -2.52 13.94 -2.61
N TRP A 23 -2.71 14.36 -3.84
CA TRP A 23 -1.65 14.46 -4.83
C TRP A 23 -1.25 15.92 -5.03
N ASP A 24 0.04 16.15 -5.21
CA ASP A 24 0.56 17.45 -5.62
C ASP A 24 1.79 17.22 -6.48
N ASP A 25 2.40 18.28 -6.97
CA ASP A 25 3.54 18.14 -7.87
C ASP A 25 4.71 17.45 -7.19
N GLU A 26 4.87 17.66 -5.89
CA GLU A 26 6.01 17.09 -5.18
C GLU A 26 5.93 15.56 -5.09
N ASN A 27 4.80 15.02 -4.66
CA ASN A 27 4.73 13.57 -4.52
C ASN A 27 4.56 12.87 -5.86
N VAL A 28 3.91 13.51 -6.83
CA VAL A 28 3.83 12.94 -8.19
C VAL A 28 5.24 12.83 -8.78
N GLU A 29 6.05 13.87 -8.64
CA GLU A 29 7.41 13.83 -9.15
C GLU A 29 8.25 12.79 -8.41
N HIS A 30 8.06 12.69 -7.10
CA HIS A 30 8.84 11.75 -6.30
C HIS A 30 8.62 10.31 -6.75
N ILE A 31 7.36 9.91 -6.93
CA ILE A 31 7.09 8.54 -7.38
C ILE A 31 7.54 8.34 -8.83
N ASN A 32 7.50 9.40 -9.64
CA ASN A 32 7.94 9.29 -11.02
C ASN A 32 9.42 8.94 -11.13
N ARG A 33 10.23 9.30 -10.15
CA ARG A 33 11.64 8.92 -10.13
C ARG A 33 11.82 7.41 -10.06
N HIS A 34 10.83 6.71 -9.53
CA HIS A 34 10.82 5.25 -9.46
C HIS A 34 9.95 4.66 -10.56
N ARG A 35 9.57 5.48 -11.55
CA ARG A 35 8.75 5.05 -12.69
C ARG A 35 7.40 4.52 -12.24
N VAL A 36 6.83 5.16 -11.24
CA VAL A 36 5.51 4.82 -10.73
C VAL A 36 4.58 5.99 -11.02
N THR A 37 3.35 5.68 -11.45
CA THR A 37 2.35 6.70 -11.76
C THR A 37 1.33 6.79 -10.65
N PRO A 38 0.59 7.92 -10.53
CA PRO A 38 -0.49 8.00 -9.56
C PRO A 38 -1.53 6.90 -9.72
N THR A 39 -1.86 6.52 -10.96
CA THR A 39 -2.82 5.45 -11.19
C THR A 39 -2.34 4.14 -10.57
N GLU A 40 -1.05 3.84 -10.69
CA GLU A 40 -0.51 2.62 -10.11
C GLU A 40 -0.60 2.64 -8.59
N VAL A 41 -0.33 3.79 -7.96
CA VAL A 41 -0.47 3.92 -6.51
C VAL A 41 -1.93 3.74 -6.11
N GLU A 42 -2.85 4.32 -6.88
CA GLU A 42 -4.27 4.18 -6.61
C GLU A 42 -4.72 2.72 -6.72
N ASP A 43 -4.19 1.98 -7.69
CA ASP A 43 -4.47 0.55 -7.79
C ASP A 43 -4.13 -0.16 -6.49
N ILE A 44 -2.95 0.15 -5.92
CA ILE A 44 -2.53 -0.48 -4.67
C ILE A 44 -3.45 -0.08 -3.52
N CYS A 45 -3.79 1.21 -3.44
CA CYS A 45 -4.51 1.74 -2.28
C CYS A 45 -5.98 1.33 -2.28
N PHE A 46 -6.61 1.26 -3.46
CA PHE A 46 -8.05 1.03 -3.54
C PHE A 46 -8.42 -0.42 -3.84
N GLU A 47 -7.44 -1.26 -4.15
CA GLU A 47 -7.63 -2.68 -4.34
C GLU A 47 -7.07 -3.43 -3.15
N PRO A 48 -7.28 -4.75 -3.04
CA PRO A 48 -6.74 -5.50 -1.90
C PRO A 48 -5.23 -5.35 -1.79
N HIS A 49 -4.75 -5.15 -0.57
CA HIS A 49 -3.33 -4.95 -0.30
C HIS A 49 -3.02 -5.42 1.12
N ILE A 50 -1.73 -5.46 1.46
CA ILE A 50 -1.27 -5.74 2.82
C ILE A 50 -0.69 -4.46 3.37
N ALA A 51 -1.14 -4.04 4.56
CA ALA A 51 -0.71 -2.79 5.14
C ALA A 51 -0.01 -3.02 6.48
N TYR A 52 1.05 -2.26 6.70
CA TYR A 52 1.77 -2.24 7.98
C TYR A 52 1.83 -0.82 8.47
N SER A 53 1.58 -0.62 9.76
CA SER A 53 1.71 0.72 10.34
C SER A 53 3.15 0.93 10.80
N GLY A 54 3.62 2.16 10.64
CA GLY A 54 4.92 2.57 11.13
C GLY A 54 4.75 3.69 12.13
N THR A 55 5.81 4.48 12.32
CA THR A 55 5.78 5.62 13.23
C THR A 55 5.28 6.86 12.49
N ASN A 56 4.84 7.86 13.26
CA ASN A 56 4.47 9.18 12.71
C ASN A 56 3.34 9.10 11.69
N ASP A 57 2.34 8.27 11.96
CA ASP A 57 1.17 8.12 11.07
C ASP A 57 1.54 7.65 9.67
N ARG A 58 2.66 6.94 9.53
CA ARG A 58 3.07 6.40 8.25
C ARG A 58 2.67 4.94 8.13
N TYR A 59 2.37 4.54 6.91
CA TYR A 59 1.94 3.19 6.59
C TYR A 59 2.64 2.73 5.35
N ILE A 60 2.94 1.43 5.30
CA ILE A 60 3.55 0.83 4.12
C ILE A 60 2.58 -0.20 3.59
N LEU A 61 2.22 -0.05 2.31
CA LEU A 61 1.31 -0.96 1.64
C LEU A 61 2.06 -1.77 0.61
N TYR A 62 1.71 -3.04 0.51
CA TYR A 62 2.25 -3.95 -0.51
C TYR A 62 1.09 -4.43 -1.35
N GLY A 63 1.20 -4.32 -2.66
CA GLY A 63 0.12 -4.74 -3.53
C GLY A 63 0.60 -4.97 -4.95
N GLN A 64 -0.34 -5.34 -5.79
CA GLN A 64 -0.07 -5.60 -7.20
C GLN A 64 -0.99 -4.72 -8.02
N THR A 65 -0.44 -4.02 -9.01
CA THR A 65 -1.24 -3.16 -9.87
C THR A 65 -2.08 -4.00 -10.83
N ASP A 66 -3.04 -3.34 -11.48
CA ASP A 66 -3.89 -4.02 -12.44
C ASP A 66 -3.10 -4.66 -13.57
N ASN A 67 -1.97 -4.07 -13.94
CA ASN A 67 -1.13 -4.65 -15.00
C ASN A 67 -0.04 -5.58 -14.45
N GLY A 68 -0.13 -5.97 -13.18
CA GLY A 68 0.72 -7.04 -12.64
C GLY A 68 1.99 -6.62 -11.96
N ARG A 69 2.22 -5.32 -11.79
CA ARG A 69 3.45 -4.83 -11.18
C ARG A 69 3.35 -4.89 -9.65
N TYR A 70 4.39 -5.39 -9.00
CA TYR A 70 4.42 -5.49 -7.54
C TYR A 70 5.05 -4.24 -6.96
N LEU A 71 4.27 -3.48 -6.19
CA LEU A 71 4.72 -2.19 -5.66
C LEU A 71 4.58 -2.11 -4.15
N LYS A 72 5.44 -1.30 -3.57
CA LYS A 72 5.39 -0.89 -2.18
C LYS A 72 5.05 0.60 -2.19
N VAL A 73 4.08 1.00 -1.37
CA VAL A 73 3.63 2.39 -1.29
C VAL A 73 3.76 2.85 0.15
N VAL A 74 4.34 4.03 0.35
CA VAL A 74 4.43 4.64 1.67
C VAL A 74 3.44 5.79 1.71
N LEU A 75 2.55 5.76 2.70
CA LEU A 75 1.52 6.79 2.88
C LEU A 75 1.67 7.43 4.24
N LYS A 76 1.21 8.66 4.35
CA LYS A 76 1.04 9.33 5.64
C LYS A 76 -0.43 9.65 5.82
N ARG A 77 -1.00 9.29 6.98
CA ARG A 77 -2.38 9.65 7.26
C ARG A 77 -2.46 11.15 7.58
N LEU A 78 -3.37 11.84 6.92
CA LEU A 78 -3.63 13.24 7.21
C LEU A 78 -4.70 13.33 8.30
N HIS A 79 -5.86 12.73 8.07
CA HIS A 79 -6.84 12.50 9.11
C HIS A 79 -7.88 11.54 8.54
N GLY A 80 -8.48 10.73 9.43
CA GLY A 80 -9.53 9.81 9.02
C GLY A 80 -9.05 8.84 7.96
N THR A 81 -9.71 8.86 6.81
CA THR A 81 -9.38 7.98 5.68
C THR A 81 -8.70 8.73 4.54
N ARG A 82 -8.17 9.90 4.84
CA ARG A 82 -7.46 10.72 3.86
C ARG A 82 -5.96 10.58 4.09
N PHE A 83 -5.23 10.23 3.03
CA PHE A 83 -3.80 9.93 3.12
C PHE A 83 -3.03 10.69 2.06
N ARG A 84 -1.76 10.94 2.37
CA ARG A 84 -0.84 11.56 1.43
C ARG A 84 0.20 10.54 1.00
N PRO A 85 0.30 10.24 -0.30
CA PRO A 85 1.38 9.38 -0.77
C PRO A 85 2.73 10.08 -0.58
N ILE A 86 3.68 9.35 0.00
CA ILE A 86 5.03 9.86 0.23
C ILE A 86 5.96 9.38 -0.87
N THR A 87 5.96 8.06 -1.11
CA THR A 87 6.78 7.47 -2.16
C THR A 87 6.22 6.10 -2.53
N SER A 88 6.68 5.58 -3.66
CA SER A 88 6.32 4.23 -4.10
C SER A 88 7.43 3.70 -4.98
N PHE A 89 7.71 2.41 -4.87
CA PHE A 89 8.76 1.77 -5.68
C PHE A 89 8.52 0.27 -5.72
N ASP A 90 9.31 -0.40 -6.55
CA ASP A 90 9.14 -1.84 -6.75
C ASP A 90 9.47 -2.61 -5.48
N MET A 91 8.78 -3.72 -5.28
CA MET A 91 9.13 -4.66 -4.22
C MET A 91 10.45 -5.33 -4.54
N SER A 92 11.21 -5.66 -3.50
CA SER A 92 12.36 -6.55 -3.64
C SER A 92 11.86 -7.97 -3.90
N GLU A 93 12.79 -8.87 -4.27
CA GLU A 93 12.39 -10.25 -4.53
C GLU A 93 11.85 -10.93 -3.29
N SER A 94 12.44 -10.66 -2.11
CA SER A 94 11.93 -11.25 -0.88
C SER A 94 10.55 -10.68 -0.52
N GLU A 95 10.32 -9.41 -0.79
CA GLU A 95 9.01 -8.82 -0.54
C GLU A 95 7.95 -9.42 -1.46
N LYS A 96 8.30 -9.66 -2.72
CA LYS A 96 7.37 -10.32 -3.65
C LYS A 96 7.00 -11.73 -3.16
N ARG A 97 8.00 -12.48 -2.68
CA ARG A 97 7.74 -13.83 -2.17
C ARG A 97 6.80 -13.79 -0.98
N ASN A 98 7.06 -12.87 -0.04
CA ASN A 98 6.21 -12.75 1.13
C ASN A 98 4.80 -12.33 0.76
N TYR A 99 4.68 -11.39 -0.16
CA TYR A 99 3.38 -10.92 -0.61
C TYR A 99 2.59 -12.07 -1.24
N ARG A 100 3.23 -12.83 -2.14
CA ARG A 100 2.54 -13.92 -2.81
C ARG A 100 2.08 -15.00 -1.84
N LYS A 101 2.87 -15.28 -0.79
CA LYS A 101 2.46 -16.23 0.23
C LYS A 101 1.22 -15.78 0.97
N ARG A 102 1.09 -14.50 1.23
CA ARG A 102 0.01 -13.97 2.03
C ARG A 102 -1.24 -13.70 1.23
N PHE A 103 -1.08 -13.50 -0.06
CA PHE A 103 -2.17 -13.07 -0.92
C PHE A 103 -2.58 -14.10 -1.93
N ARG A 104 -2.39 -15.34 -1.66
CA ARG A 104 -2.75 -16.35 -2.62
C ARG A 104 -4.19 -16.74 -2.59
#